data_059931e6b1e7cf02ea5f1160354ac5d2
#
_entry.id   059931e6b1e7cf02ea5f1160354ac5d2
#
_cell.length_a   1.000
_cell.length_b   1.000
_cell.length_c   1.000
_cell.angle_alpha   90.00
_cell.angle_beta   90.00
_cell.angle_gamma   90.00
#
_symmetry.space_group_name_H-M   'P 1'
#
loop_
_entity.id
_entity.type
_entity.pdbx_description
1 polymer ?
#
loop_
_entity_poly.entity_id
_entity_poly.type
_entity_poly.pdbx_seq_one_letter_code
_entity_poly.pdbx_strand_id
1 'polypeptide(L)' 'MSNFIFEANMANYEKLLATETDPKKIAMVRKLLAEEEAKFSDWRAKNEIPNTAE' A
#
# COMPACT_ATOMS: atom_id res chain seq x y z
N MET A 1 -10.87 -11.24 5.39
CA MET A 1 -9.59 -10.68 5.16
C MET A 1 -9.60 -9.20 5.43
N SER A 2 -8.72 -8.74 6.17
CA SER A 2 -8.78 -7.38 6.57
C SER A 2 -7.77 -6.54 5.80
N ASN A 3 -7.94 -5.25 5.82
CA ASN A 3 -7.00 -4.37 5.18
C ASN A 3 -5.75 -4.16 6.04
N PHE A 4 -5.69 -4.86 7.17
CA PHE A 4 -4.54 -4.76 8.06
C PHE A 4 -3.24 -5.15 7.34
N ILE A 5 -3.32 -6.16 6.47
CA ILE A 5 -2.12 -6.62 5.76
C ILE A 5 -1.61 -5.54 4.83
N PHE A 6 -2.53 -4.87 4.12
CA PHE A 6 -2.13 -3.78 3.23
C PHE A 6 -1.50 -2.65 4.02
N GLU A 7 -2.10 -2.30 5.15
CA GLU A 7 -1.59 -1.22 5.98
C GLU A 7 -0.20 -1.54 6.50
N ALA A 8 0.00 -2.78 6.94
CA ALA A 8 1.30 -3.19 7.45
C ALA A 8 2.36 -3.14 6.36
N ASN A 9 2.02 -3.58 5.15
CA ASN A 9 2.96 -3.55 4.05
C ASN A 9 3.32 -2.11 3.67
N MET A 10 2.33 -1.24 3.60
CA MET A 10 2.59 0.15 3.25
C MET A 10 3.43 0.83 4.31
N ALA A 11 3.17 0.54 5.58
CA ALA A 11 3.96 1.11 6.66
C ALA A 11 5.41 0.64 6.59
N ASN A 12 5.64 -0.62 6.25
CA ASN A 12 6.98 -1.15 6.07
C ASN A 12 7.72 -0.44 4.94
N TYR A 13 7.04 -0.25 3.81
CA TYR A 13 7.68 0.44 2.69
C TYR A 13 8.00 1.88 3.01
N GLU A 14 7.09 2.56 3.71
CA GLU A 14 7.34 3.94 4.11
C GLU A 14 8.52 4.03 5.07
N LYS A 15 8.63 3.06 5.96
CA LYS A 15 9.75 3.02 6.89
C LYS A 15 11.06 2.80 6.15
N LEU A 16 11.05 1.92 5.15
CA LEU A 16 12.24 1.71 4.34
C LEU A 16 12.63 2.97 3.60
N LEU A 17 11.64 3.68 3.06
CA LEU A 17 11.93 4.93 2.35
C LEU A 17 12.56 5.96 3.28
N ALA A 18 12.15 5.97 4.55
CA ALA A 18 12.68 6.94 5.49
C ALA A 18 14.14 6.71 5.82
N THR A 19 14.60 5.45 5.72
CA THR A 19 15.96 5.11 6.12
C THR A 19 16.86 4.75 4.94
N GLU A 20 16.29 4.45 3.77
CA GLU A 20 17.10 4.01 2.65
C GLU A 20 17.75 5.19 1.96
N THR A 21 19.01 5.05 1.60
CA THR A 21 19.75 6.11 0.92
C THR A 21 20.11 5.77 -0.52
N ASP A 22 20.01 4.50 -0.90
CA ASP A 22 20.35 4.08 -2.27
C ASP A 22 19.22 4.47 -3.22
N PRO A 23 19.50 5.34 -4.22
CA PRO A 23 18.43 5.79 -5.12
C PRO A 23 17.72 4.66 -5.86
N LYS A 24 18.44 3.60 -6.19
CA LYS A 24 17.82 2.49 -6.90
C LYS A 24 16.84 1.76 -6.00
N LYS A 25 17.20 1.59 -4.74
CA LYS A 25 16.31 0.94 -3.79
C LYS A 25 15.13 1.82 -3.46
N ILE A 26 15.37 3.12 -3.37
CA ILE A 26 14.28 4.06 -3.13
C ILE A 26 13.26 3.97 -4.27
N ALA A 27 13.73 3.95 -5.50
CA ALA A 27 12.83 3.86 -6.64
C ALA A 27 12.03 2.56 -6.62
N MET A 28 12.70 1.46 -6.27
CA MET A 28 12.04 0.17 -6.19
C MET A 28 10.97 0.15 -5.11
N VAL A 29 11.30 0.67 -3.94
CA VAL A 29 10.35 0.66 -2.83
C VAL A 29 9.17 1.56 -3.14
N ARG A 30 9.40 2.70 -3.78
CA ARG A 30 8.30 3.58 -4.19
C ARG A 30 7.37 2.87 -5.15
N LYS A 31 7.93 2.09 -6.07
CA LYS A 31 7.12 1.34 -7.01
C LYS A 31 6.28 0.30 -6.27
N LEU A 32 6.90 -0.41 -5.34
CA LEU A 32 6.19 -1.43 -4.56
C LEU A 32 5.09 -0.80 -3.73
N LEU A 33 5.36 0.36 -3.15
CA LEU A 33 4.36 1.06 -2.37
C LEU A 33 3.17 1.46 -3.23
N ALA A 34 3.44 1.98 -4.42
CA ALA A 34 2.37 2.37 -5.33
C ALA A 34 1.54 1.17 -5.75
N GLU A 35 2.20 0.03 -5.98
CA GLU A 35 1.49 -1.19 -6.33
C GLU A 35 0.63 -1.67 -5.19
N GLU A 36 1.14 -1.57 -3.98
CA GLU A 36 0.37 -2.00 -2.82
C GLU A 36 -0.83 -1.10 -2.60
N GLU A 37 -0.65 0.19 -2.80
CA GLU A 37 -1.77 1.13 -2.68
C GLU A 37 -2.84 0.84 -3.72
N ALA A 38 -2.42 0.49 -4.92
CA ALA A 38 -3.38 0.15 -5.97
C ALA A 38 -4.15 -1.12 -5.62
N LYS A 39 -3.46 -2.10 -5.07
CA LYS A 39 -4.12 -3.33 -4.64
C LYS A 39 -5.11 -3.06 -3.52
N PHE A 40 -4.72 -2.23 -2.59
CA PHE A 40 -5.57 -1.89 -1.47
C PHE A 40 -6.83 -1.16 -1.97
N SER A 41 -6.65 -0.23 -2.87
CA SER A 41 -7.77 0.50 -3.45
C SER A 41 -8.72 -0.43 -4.17
N ASP A 42 -8.17 -1.37 -4.96
CA ASP A 42 -8.96 -2.34 -5.67
C ASP A 42 -9.71 -3.26 -4.72
N TRP A 43 -9.03 -3.70 -3.67
CA TRP A 43 -9.65 -4.55 -2.68
C TRP A 43 -10.80 -3.84 -1.99
N ARG A 44 -10.61 -2.58 -1.65
CA ARG A 44 -11.68 -1.82 -1.00
C ARG A 44 -12.88 -1.65 -1.92
N ALA A 45 -12.61 -1.40 -3.18
CA ALA A 45 -13.70 -1.23 -4.14
C ALA A 45 -14.55 -2.48 -4.23
N LYS A 46 -13.93 -3.65 -4.04
CA LYS A 46 -14.67 -4.91 -4.14
C LYS A 46 -15.29 -5.34 -2.83
N ASN A 47 -14.70 -4.97 -1.71
CA ASN A 47 -15.10 -5.51 -0.42
C ASN A 47 -15.82 -4.52 0.48
N GLU A 48 -15.62 -3.25 0.24
CA GLU A 48 -16.31 -2.26 1.02
C GLU A 48 -17.39 -1.66 0.19
N ILE A 49 -18.25 -2.43 -0.23
CA ILE A 49 -19.26 -1.96 -1.04
C ILE A 49 -20.00 -0.98 -0.33
N PRO A 50 -20.01 -0.16 -0.76
CA PRO A 50 -20.59 0.75 -0.13
C PRO A 50 -21.94 0.72 0.14
N ASN A 51 -21.98 0.46 0.43
CA ASN A 51 -22.86 0.45 0.81
C ASN A 51 -23.30 1.43 1.13
N THR A 52 -22.91 1.91 0.90
CA THR A 52 -23.09 2.75 1.15
C THR A 52 -23.81 3.28 0.71
N ALA A 53 -23.91 3.24 0.26
CA ALA A 53 -24.54 3.63 -0.14
C ALA A 53 -25.45 3.80 0.39
N GLU A 54 -25.45 3.86 0.70
CA GLU A 54 -26.12 3.89 1.10
C GLU A 54 -26.37 4.30 1.32
#